data_690dd956fa5c7d3df1fe075c6b9f4ad3
#
_entry.id   690dd956fa5c7d3df1fe075c6b9f4ad3
#
_cell.length_a   1.000
_cell.length_b   1.000
_cell.length_c   1.000
_cell.angle_alpha   90.00
_cell.angle_beta   90.00
_cell.angle_gamma   90.00
#
_symmetry.space_group_name_H-M   'P 1'
#
loop_
_entity.id
_entity.type
_entity.pdbx_description
1 polymer ?
#
loop_
_entity_poly.entity_id
_entity_poly.type
_entity_poly.pdbx_seq_one_letter_code
_entity_poly.pdbx_strand_id
1 'polypeptide(L)'
;MENKIELWQMYCYIKKLVAKKFRTNNIEGDFTEDLIADFYGGKLETASHKAYDFTVDSKRYQVKARVAKKGKITGSLSDIHHWEFDYLVVVLYNEDGTIKLVKELTEAEAEQLAYKNTGREIISVSSVKRQEVGKDITAAIKSKYGI
;
A
#
# COMPACT_ATOMS: atom_id res chain seq x y z
N MET A 1 -6.11 23.91 26.25
CA MET A 1 -7.25 23.71 25.31
C MET A 1 -7.03 24.43 23.97
N GLU A 2 -6.50 25.63 23.93
CA GLU A 2 -6.27 26.41 22.69
C GLU A 2 -5.51 25.59 21.64
N ASN A 3 -4.37 25.02 21.97
CA ASN A 3 -3.60 24.20 21.03
C ASN A 3 -4.39 22.99 20.47
N LYS A 4 -5.25 22.37 21.28
CA LYS A 4 -6.11 21.27 20.80
C LYS A 4 -7.22 21.74 19.87
N ILE A 5 -7.74 22.93 20.07
CA ILE A 5 -8.76 23.52 19.20
C ILE A 5 -8.16 23.82 17.83
N GLU A 6 -7.00 24.46 17.80
CA GLU A 6 -6.27 24.74 16.55
C GLU A 6 -5.96 23.47 15.77
N LEU A 7 -5.40 22.45 16.45
CA LEU A 7 -5.10 21.17 15.82
C LEU A 7 -6.36 20.48 15.28
N TRP A 8 -7.47 20.55 15.99
CA TRP A 8 -8.75 20.03 15.53
C TRP A 8 -9.24 20.74 14.26
N GLN A 9 -9.17 22.07 14.23
CA GLN A 9 -9.57 22.86 13.07
C GLN A 9 -8.69 22.57 11.85
N MET A 10 -7.36 22.47 12.05
CA MET A 10 -6.41 22.06 11.00
C MET A 10 -6.74 20.67 10.46
N TYR A 11 -6.98 19.72 11.35
CA TYR A 11 -7.36 18.36 10.95
C TYR A 11 -8.64 18.36 10.09
N CYS A 12 -9.68 19.08 10.51
CA CYS A 12 -10.93 19.17 9.75
C CYS A 12 -10.71 19.81 8.38
N TYR A 13 -9.87 20.83 8.30
CA TYR A 13 -9.53 21.49 7.03
C TYR A 13 -8.77 20.55 6.09
N ILE A 14 -7.72 19.91 6.59
CA ILE A 14 -6.94 18.95 5.80
C ILE A 14 -7.81 17.79 5.34
N LYS A 15 -8.63 17.23 6.23
CA LYS A 15 -9.57 16.14 5.90
C LYS A 15 -10.51 16.53 4.74
N LYS A 16 -11.01 17.77 4.74
CA LYS A 16 -11.84 18.30 3.65
C LYS A 16 -11.08 18.41 2.33
N LEU A 17 -9.81 18.87 2.35
CA LEU A 17 -8.96 18.93 1.16
C LEU A 17 -8.67 17.54 0.61
N VAL A 18 -8.30 16.62 1.48
CA VAL A 18 -8.00 15.23 1.13
C VAL A 18 -9.20 14.56 0.47
N ALA A 19 -10.40 14.70 1.05
CA ALA A 19 -11.63 14.12 0.51
C ALA A 19 -11.98 14.56 -0.93
N LYS A 20 -11.42 15.69 -1.40
CA LYS A 20 -11.60 16.16 -2.78
C LYS A 20 -10.66 15.47 -3.78
N LYS A 21 -9.59 14.86 -3.31
CA LYS A 21 -8.51 14.31 -4.15
C LYS A 21 -8.47 12.79 -4.16
N PHE A 22 -9.02 12.15 -3.15
CA PHE A 22 -8.97 10.70 -2.99
C PHE A 22 -10.34 10.06 -3.22
N ARG A 23 -10.35 8.84 -3.71
CA ARG A 23 -11.55 8.11 -4.14
C ARG A 23 -12.36 7.57 -2.95
N THR A 24 -11.68 7.25 -1.86
CA THR A 24 -12.28 6.63 -0.67
C THR A 24 -11.80 7.32 0.61
N ASN A 25 -12.27 6.84 1.76
CA ASN A 25 -11.77 7.25 3.07
C ASN A 25 -10.44 6.55 3.46
N ASN A 26 -10.01 5.55 2.68
CA ASN A 26 -8.72 4.88 2.86
C ASN A 26 -7.64 5.62 2.07
N ILE A 27 -7.20 6.75 2.61
CA ILE A 27 -6.24 7.65 1.94
C ILE A 27 -4.92 6.97 1.63
N GLU A 28 -4.42 6.16 2.56
CA GLU A 28 -3.17 5.41 2.41
C GLU A 28 -3.26 4.41 1.25
N GLY A 29 -4.35 3.66 1.18
CA GLY A 29 -4.60 2.71 0.08
C GLY A 29 -4.74 3.41 -1.26
N ASP A 30 -5.64 4.39 -1.35
CA ASP A 30 -5.90 5.14 -2.58
C ASP A 30 -4.63 5.80 -3.15
N PHE A 31 -3.87 6.48 -2.29
CA PHE A 31 -2.62 7.10 -2.71
C PHE A 31 -1.61 6.07 -3.23
N THR A 32 -1.48 4.95 -2.53
CA THR A 32 -0.53 3.91 -2.91
C THR A 32 -0.92 3.22 -4.21
N GLU A 33 -2.20 2.94 -4.41
CA GLU A 33 -2.72 2.39 -5.67
C GLU A 33 -2.45 3.35 -6.84
N ASP A 34 -2.74 4.64 -6.68
CA ASP A 34 -2.45 5.67 -7.69
C ASP A 34 -0.96 5.74 -8.01
N LEU A 35 -0.10 5.79 -6.99
CA LEU A 35 1.35 5.87 -7.13
C LEU A 35 1.92 4.67 -7.90
N ILE A 36 1.53 3.46 -7.52
CA ILE A 36 2.06 2.24 -8.12
C ILE A 36 1.48 2.03 -9.52
N ALA A 37 0.19 2.31 -9.74
CA ALA A 37 -0.39 2.26 -11.08
C ALA A 37 0.31 3.25 -12.04
N ASP A 38 0.58 4.49 -11.59
CA ASP A 38 1.33 5.46 -12.38
C ASP A 38 2.77 5.00 -12.66
N PHE A 39 3.43 4.40 -11.68
CA PHE A 39 4.79 3.87 -11.85
C PHE A 39 4.88 2.83 -12.97
N TYR A 40 3.92 1.93 -13.05
CA TYR A 40 3.84 0.89 -14.08
C TYR A 40 3.14 1.33 -15.38
N GLY A 41 2.52 2.52 -15.40
CA GLY A 41 1.67 2.94 -16.51
C GLY A 41 0.38 2.13 -16.61
N GLY A 42 -0.14 1.71 -15.46
CA GLY A 42 -1.30 0.84 -15.35
C GLY A 42 -2.63 1.58 -15.41
N LYS A 43 -3.70 0.81 -15.66
CA LYS A 43 -5.07 1.30 -15.62
C LYS A 43 -5.72 0.86 -14.30
N LEU A 44 -6.05 1.84 -13.46
CA LEU A 44 -6.77 1.61 -12.21
C LEU A 44 -8.17 1.02 -12.44
N GLU A 45 -8.53 0.07 -11.59
CA GLU A 45 -9.90 -0.40 -11.47
C GLU A 45 -10.75 0.55 -10.62
N THR A 46 -12.05 0.30 -10.57
CA THR A 46 -12.93 1.07 -9.69
C THR A 46 -12.60 0.82 -8.22
N ALA A 47 -12.84 1.80 -7.37
CA ALA A 47 -12.58 1.69 -5.92
C ALA A 47 -13.31 0.53 -5.22
N SER A 48 -14.36 -0.01 -5.84
CA SER A 48 -15.12 -1.17 -5.34
C SER A 48 -14.63 -2.51 -5.88
N HIS A 49 -13.64 -2.52 -6.79
CA HIS A 49 -13.10 -3.77 -7.32
C HIS A 49 -12.33 -4.52 -6.23
N LYS A 50 -12.63 -5.80 -6.05
CA LYS A 50 -12.17 -6.55 -4.87
C LYS A 50 -10.97 -7.46 -5.14
N ALA A 51 -10.70 -7.80 -6.38
CA ALA A 51 -9.72 -8.84 -6.72
C ALA A 51 -8.32 -8.30 -7.01
N TYR A 52 -8.24 -7.13 -7.63
CA TYR A 52 -6.97 -6.43 -7.92
C TYR A 52 -7.23 -4.93 -8.11
N ASP A 53 -6.18 -4.13 -8.05
CA ASP A 53 -6.29 -2.67 -8.01
C ASP A 53 -6.05 -2.02 -9.38
N PHE A 54 -5.15 -2.60 -10.19
CA PHE A 54 -4.89 -2.10 -11.54
C PHE A 54 -4.36 -3.20 -12.47
N THR A 55 -4.34 -2.91 -13.77
CA THR A 55 -3.80 -3.80 -14.81
C THR A 55 -2.75 -3.10 -15.66
N VAL A 56 -1.75 -3.87 -16.08
CA VAL A 56 -0.74 -3.48 -17.09
C VAL A 56 -0.55 -4.67 -18.04
N ASP A 57 -0.71 -4.45 -19.34
CA ASP A 57 -0.52 -5.49 -20.36
C ASP A 57 -1.22 -6.82 -20.00
N SER A 58 -2.47 -6.74 -19.57
CA SER A 58 -3.30 -7.86 -19.11
C SER A 58 -2.82 -8.54 -17.80
N LYS A 59 -1.77 -8.05 -17.15
CA LYS A 59 -1.35 -8.48 -15.82
C LYS A 59 -2.10 -7.70 -14.75
N ARG A 60 -2.54 -8.42 -13.72
CA ARG A 60 -3.35 -7.90 -12.62
C ARG A 60 -2.47 -7.67 -11.39
N TYR A 61 -2.57 -6.49 -10.82
CA TYR A 61 -1.77 -6.07 -9.67
C TYR A 61 -2.66 -5.77 -8.47
N GLN A 62 -2.30 -6.35 -7.33
CA GLN A 62 -2.83 -6.01 -6.02
C GLN A 62 -1.80 -5.16 -5.28
N VAL A 63 -2.23 -4.13 -4.57
CA VAL A 63 -1.37 -3.24 -3.79
C VAL A 63 -1.71 -3.33 -2.32
N LYS A 64 -0.69 -3.38 -1.49
CA LYS A 64 -0.84 -3.32 -0.02
C LYS A 64 0.15 -2.31 0.55
N ALA A 65 -0.31 -1.48 1.46
CA ALA A 65 0.49 -0.45 2.09
C ALA A 65 0.50 -0.54 3.62
N ARG A 66 1.58 -0.09 4.23
CA ARG A 66 1.67 0.13 5.67
C ARG A 66 2.52 1.36 5.96
N VAL A 67 2.05 2.20 6.87
CA VAL A 67 2.80 3.34 7.38
C VAL A 67 3.35 3.03 8.77
N ALA A 68 4.60 3.40 9.02
CA ALA A 68 5.22 3.26 10.33
C ALA A 68 4.44 4.03 11.41
N LYS A 69 4.38 3.44 12.59
CA LYS A 69 3.87 4.09 13.79
C LYS A 69 4.97 4.10 14.84
N LYS A 70 5.24 5.26 15.44
CA LYS A 70 6.34 5.43 16.42
C LYS A 70 7.68 4.90 15.90
N GLY A 71 8.00 5.22 14.64
CA GLY A 71 9.23 4.81 13.99
C GLY A 71 9.32 3.33 13.58
N LYS A 72 8.28 2.53 13.77
CA LYS A 72 8.29 1.09 13.48
C LYS A 72 7.18 0.68 12.53
N ILE A 73 7.48 -0.28 11.66
CA ILE A 73 6.49 -1.00 10.87
C ILE A 73 6.49 -2.44 11.35
N THR A 74 5.41 -2.82 12.01
CA THR A 74 5.22 -4.15 12.61
C THR A 74 3.87 -4.73 12.22
N GLY A 75 3.64 -6.00 12.58
CA GLY A 75 2.39 -6.68 12.32
C GLY A 75 2.29 -7.22 10.90
N SER A 76 1.10 -7.17 10.35
CA SER A 76 0.77 -7.79 9.07
C SER A 76 0.15 -6.79 8.11
N LEU A 77 0.21 -7.12 6.81
CA LEU A 77 -0.59 -6.46 5.79
C LEU A 77 -2.08 -6.74 6.04
N SER A 78 -2.97 -5.95 5.44
CA SER A 78 -4.39 -6.27 5.45
C SER A 78 -4.66 -7.60 4.75
N ASP A 79 -5.77 -8.24 5.12
CA ASP A 79 -6.16 -9.55 4.60
C ASP A 79 -6.17 -9.58 3.06
N ILE A 80 -5.78 -10.73 2.51
CA ILE A 80 -5.94 -11.02 1.09
C ILE A 80 -7.19 -11.88 0.96
N HIS A 81 -8.27 -11.28 0.43
CA HIS A 81 -9.55 -11.96 0.28
C HIS A 81 -9.68 -12.68 -1.07
N HIS A 82 -8.98 -12.19 -2.10
CA HIS A 82 -9.04 -12.70 -3.46
C HIS A 82 -7.64 -12.87 -4.02
N TRP A 83 -7.31 -14.09 -4.47
CA TRP A 83 -6.03 -14.45 -5.10
C TRP A 83 -6.13 -14.43 -6.63
N GLU A 84 -6.80 -13.42 -7.17
CA GLU A 84 -7.02 -13.25 -8.60
C GLU A 84 -6.09 -12.19 -9.21
N PHE A 85 -4.88 -12.07 -8.68
CA PHE A 85 -3.84 -11.17 -9.16
C PHE A 85 -2.62 -11.96 -9.64
N ASP A 86 -1.81 -11.36 -10.49
CA ASP A 86 -0.55 -11.92 -10.96
C ASP A 86 0.63 -11.42 -10.12
N TYR A 87 0.53 -10.19 -9.60
CA TYR A 87 1.54 -9.56 -8.76
C TYR A 87 0.92 -8.86 -7.55
N LEU A 88 1.64 -8.95 -6.43
CA LEU A 88 1.39 -8.17 -5.23
C LEU A 88 2.51 -7.14 -5.05
N VAL A 89 2.17 -5.87 -4.99
CA VAL A 89 3.13 -4.81 -4.66
C VAL A 89 2.89 -4.34 -3.23
N VAL A 90 3.93 -4.44 -2.41
CA VAL A 90 3.89 -4.00 -1.01
C VAL A 90 4.70 -2.73 -0.84
N VAL A 91 4.07 -1.69 -0.32
CA VAL A 91 4.71 -0.40 -0.03
C VAL A 91 4.74 -0.16 1.47
N LEU A 92 5.93 0.02 2.00
CA LEU A 92 6.13 0.40 3.40
C LEU A 92 6.62 1.84 3.46
N TYR A 93 5.91 2.67 4.21
CA TYR A 93 6.24 4.08 4.42
C TYR A 93 6.85 4.32 5.79
N ASN A 94 7.73 5.29 5.87
CA ASN A 94 8.10 5.92 7.12
C ASN A 94 6.91 6.73 7.67
N GLU A 95 6.99 7.13 8.93
CA GLU A 95 5.92 7.88 9.61
C GLU A 95 5.61 9.25 8.97
N ASP A 96 6.60 9.83 8.31
CA ASP A 96 6.48 11.10 7.57
C ASP A 96 5.91 10.95 6.14
N GLY A 97 5.55 9.73 5.72
CA GLY A 97 5.02 9.44 4.40
C GLY A 97 6.08 9.19 3.32
N THR A 98 7.37 9.27 3.65
CA THR A 98 8.42 8.88 2.70
C THR A 98 8.50 7.36 2.55
N ILE A 99 8.92 6.89 1.38
CA ILE A 99 9.03 5.46 1.10
C ILE A 99 10.22 4.84 1.84
N LYS A 100 9.95 3.76 2.57
CA LYS A 100 10.97 2.92 3.21
C LYS A 100 11.35 1.72 2.36
N LEU A 101 10.37 1.02 1.82
CA LEU A 101 10.56 -0.21 1.04
C LEU A 101 9.41 -0.42 0.07
N VAL A 102 9.72 -0.83 -1.16
CA VAL A 102 8.72 -1.32 -2.11
C VAL A 102 9.17 -2.65 -2.67
N LYS A 103 8.32 -3.66 -2.54
CA LYS A 103 8.56 -5.02 -3.04
C LYS A 103 7.46 -5.43 -4.02
N GLU A 104 7.87 -5.95 -5.17
CA GLU A 104 6.98 -6.67 -6.09
C GLU A 104 7.17 -8.17 -5.88
N LEU A 105 6.07 -8.87 -5.60
CA LEU A 105 6.02 -10.31 -5.45
C LEU A 105 5.14 -10.90 -6.54
N THR A 106 5.52 -12.05 -7.08
CA THR A 106 4.58 -12.86 -7.86
C THR A 106 3.48 -13.42 -6.94
N GLU A 107 2.37 -13.83 -7.50
CA GLU A 107 1.29 -14.47 -6.74
C GLU A 107 1.82 -15.69 -5.96
N ALA A 108 2.66 -16.53 -6.58
CA ALA A 108 3.26 -17.69 -5.94
C ALA A 108 4.18 -17.32 -4.76
N GLU A 109 4.99 -16.27 -4.88
CA GLU A 109 5.82 -15.78 -3.77
C GLU A 109 4.95 -15.24 -2.63
N ALA A 110 3.89 -14.49 -2.95
CA ALA A 110 2.95 -14.00 -1.95
C ALA A 110 2.24 -15.14 -1.22
N GLU A 111 1.81 -16.19 -1.95
CA GLU A 111 1.16 -17.37 -1.37
C GLU A 111 2.09 -18.11 -0.41
N GLN A 112 3.38 -18.24 -0.73
CA GLN A 112 4.37 -18.87 0.16
C GLN A 112 4.56 -18.09 1.47
N LEU A 113 4.38 -16.77 1.47
CA LEU A 113 4.49 -15.94 2.66
C LEU A 113 3.20 -15.88 3.47
N ALA A 114 2.06 -16.11 2.84
CA ALA A 114 0.76 -16.01 3.48
C ALA A 114 0.57 -17.15 4.50
N TYR A 115 -0.03 -16.81 5.63
CA TYR A 115 -0.43 -17.77 6.64
C TYR A 115 -1.89 -17.55 7.05
N LYS A 116 -2.53 -18.60 7.48
CA LYS A 116 -3.91 -18.55 7.96
C LYS A 116 -3.94 -18.17 9.44
N ASN A 117 -4.71 -17.14 9.75
CA ASN A 117 -4.99 -16.72 11.10
C ASN A 117 -6.48 -16.44 11.26
N THR A 118 -7.19 -17.23 12.06
CA THR A 118 -8.63 -17.09 12.30
C THR A 118 -9.47 -16.94 11.01
N GLY A 119 -9.20 -17.79 10.00
CA GLY A 119 -9.89 -17.76 8.70
C GLY A 119 -9.45 -16.65 7.75
N ARG A 120 -8.41 -15.89 8.10
CA ARG A 120 -7.82 -14.84 7.27
C ARG A 120 -6.51 -15.29 6.67
N GLU A 121 -6.23 -14.87 5.46
CA GLU A 121 -4.93 -15.06 4.80
C GLU A 121 -4.15 -13.76 4.85
N ILE A 122 -3.09 -13.73 5.62
CA ILE A 122 -2.29 -12.54 5.91
C ILE A 122 -0.80 -12.78 5.68
N ILE A 123 -0.10 -11.70 5.33
CA ILE A 123 1.35 -11.70 5.15
C ILE A 123 1.97 -10.78 6.20
N SER A 124 2.96 -11.28 6.94
CA SER A 124 3.66 -10.46 7.94
C SER A 124 4.58 -9.44 7.25
N VAL A 125 4.67 -8.25 7.83
CA VAL A 125 5.60 -7.21 7.34
C VAL A 125 7.05 -7.70 7.44
N SER A 126 7.40 -8.45 8.48
CA SER A 126 8.76 -8.99 8.65
C SER A 126 9.17 -9.93 7.53
N SER A 127 8.24 -10.75 7.01
CA SER A 127 8.53 -11.64 5.90
C SER A 127 8.82 -10.90 4.59
N VAL A 128 8.08 -9.81 4.32
CA VAL A 128 8.29 -8.97 3.13
C VAL A 128 9.64 -8.25 3.17
N LYS A 129 10.12 -7.89 4.36
CA LYS A 129 11.41 -7.19 4.53
C LYS A 129 12.64 -8.06 4.25
N ARG A 130 12.50 -9.38 4.21
CA ARG A 130 13.64 -10.27 3.92
C ARG A 130 14.24 -9.99 2.55
N GLN A 131 15.57 -10.00 2.46
CA GLN A 131 16.30 -9.63 1.25
C GLN A 131 15.97 -10.54 0.06
N GLU A 132 15.82 -11.83 0.31
CA GLU A 132 15.54 -12.85 -0.70
C GLU A 132 14.10 -12.85 -1.24
N VAL A 133 13.21 -12.10 -0.61
CA VAL A 133 11.78 -12.07 -0.96
C VAL A 133 11.50 -11.02 -2.01
N GLY A 134 10.90 -11.42 -3.11
CA GLY A 134 10.39 -10.55 -4.16
C GLY A 134 11.48 -9.71 -4.85
N LYS A 135 11.03 -8.81 -5.71
CA LYS A 135 11.88 -7.83 -6.39
C LYS A 135 11.81 -6.49 -5.66
N ASP A 136 12.95 -5.98 -5.22
CA ASP A 136 13.04 -4.65 -4.60
C ASP A 136 13.05 -3.57 -5.70
N ILE A 137 12.03 -2.72 -5.70
CA ILE A 137 11.87 -1.59 -6.64
C ILE A 137 11.92 -0.24 -5.93
N THR A 138 12.36 -0.22 -4.67
CA THR A 138 12.38 0.98 -3.82
C THR A 138 13.14 2.14 -4.48
N ALA A 139 14.36 1.90 -4.95
CA ALA A 139 15.20 2.94 -5.54
C ALA A 139 14.58 3.55 -6.80
N ALA A 140 13.95 2.73 -7.65
CA ALA A 140 13.31 3.21 -8.87
C ALA A 140 12.11 4.12 -8.57
N ILE A 141 11.28 3.76 -7.60
CA ILE A 141 10.12 4.58 -7.19
C ILE A 141 10.59 5.89 -6.54
N LYS A 142 11.52 5.81 -5.60
CA LYS A 142 12.08 7.00 -4.95
C LYS A 142 12.71 7.96 -5.97
N SER A 143 13.42 7.45 -6.95
CA SER A 143 14.02 8.26 -8.00
C SER A 143 12.98 8.96 -8.88
N LYS A 144 11.87 8.28 -9.20
CA LYS A 144 10.81 8.85 -10.04
C LYS A 144 9.98 9.92 -9.32
N TYR A 145 9.64 9.71 -8.07
CA TYR A 145 8.68 10.56 -7.35
C TYR A 145 9.29 11.45 -6.27
N GLY A 146 10.50 11.21 -5.84
CA GLY A 146 11.17 12.02 -4.82
C GLY A 146 10.62 11.85 -3.40
N ILE A 147 10.03 10.71 -3.07
CA ILE A 147 9.43 10.45 -1.76
C ILE A 147 10.04 9.25 -1.04
#